data_3595fe77f3b4a2026f08f30c063fd02e
#
_entry.id   3595fe77f3b4a2026f08f30c063fd02e
#
_cell.length_a   1.000
_cell.length_b   1.000
_cell.length_c   1.000
_cell.angle_alpha   90.00
_cell.angle_beta   90.00
_cell.angle_gamma   90.00
#
_symmetry.space_group_name_H-M   'P 1'
#
loop_
_entity.id
_entity.type
_entity.pdbx_description
1 polymer ?
#
loop_
_entity_poly.entity_id
_entity_poly.type
_entity_poly.pdbx_seq_one_letter_code
_entity_poly.pdbx_strand_id
1 'polypeptide(L)'
;LMKMLSPFLVDDVAKGGMGLSTEDVGIIYGTFGVAALVIGGIIGGIVISRDGLGKWMLPMILTMHLPIIGFVLLSHFHPSSVLYIYITGVLEQFGYGFGFAAFMMYLIYVAEGESKTSHYSIATGFMALGMMLPGMASGYIQEYLGYGNFFIWVFLATIPGIILSRFLIFPYDFGKK
;
A
#
# COMPACT_ATOMS: atom_id res chain seq x y z
N LEU A 1 -7.62 1.56 -1.59
CA LEU A 1 -7.27 0.29 -2.19
C LEU A 1 -7.62 -0.89 -1.27
N MET A 2 -6.94 -1.07 -0.14
CA MET A 2 -7.03 -2.26 0.73
C MET A 2 -8.46 -2.72 1.06
N LYS A 3 -9.41 -1.80 1.25
CA LYS A 3 -10.81 -2.14 1.58
C LYS A 3 -11.58 -2.78 0.42
N MET A 4 -11.14 -2.54 -0.82
CA MET A 4 -11.83 -3.02 -2.04
C MET A 4 -11.13 -4.21 -2.71
N LEU A 5 -9.94 -4.62 -2.21
CA LEU A 5 -9.23 -5.76 -2.79
C LEU A 5 -9.97 -7.08 -2.56
N SER A 6 -10.38 -7.35 -1.32
CA SER A 6 -11.09 -8.58 -1.00
C SER A 6 -12.44 -8.68 -1.74
N PRO A 7 -13.31 -7.66 -1.76
CA PRO A 7 -14.48 -7.66 -2.62
C PRO A 7 -14.16 -7.90 -4.09
N PHE A 8 -13.18 -7.19 -4.66
CA PHE A 8 -12.79 -7.36 -6.06
C PHE A 8 -12.39 -8.80 -6.40
N LEU A 9 -11.66 -9.46 -5.51
CA LEU A 9 -11.20 -10.82 -5.76
C LEU A 9 -12.32 -11.87 -5.64
N VAL A 10 -13.29 -11.66 -4.76
CA VAL A 10 -14.37 -12.62 -4.47
C VAL A 10 -15.59 -12.39 -5.33
N ASP A 11 -15.91 -11.15 -5.69
CA ASP A 11 -17.09 -10.84 -6.49
C ASP A 11 -17.09 -11.57 -7.84
N ASP A 12 -18.28 -11.91 -8.31
CA ASP A 12 -18.49 -12.58 -9.60
C ASP A 12 -17.89 -11.78 -10.76
N VAL A 13 -17.35 -12.48 -11.74
CA VAL A 13 -16.83 -11.89 -12.98
C VAL A 13 -17.90 -11.07 -13.70
N ALA A 14 -19.18 -11.45 -13.61
CA ALA A 14 -20.29 -10.68 -14.15
C ALA A 14 -20.44 -9.28 -13.52
N LYS A 15 -19.94 -9.08 -12.29
CA LYS A 15 -19.89 -7.79 -11.60
C LYS A 15 -18.54 -7.07 -11.77
N GLY A 16 -17.65 -7.63 -12.60
CA GLY A 16 -16.30 -7.11 -12.81
C GLY A 16 -15.29 -7.55 -11.76
N GLY A 17 -15.64 -8.50 -10.88
CA GLY A 17 -14.73 -9.13 -9.94
C GLY A 17 -13.92 -10.27 -10.57
N MET A 18 -13.12 -10.97 -9.76
CA MET A 18 -12.27 -12.08 -10.22
C MET A 18 -12.86 -13.46 -9.96
N GLY A 19 -13.93 -13.58 -9.16
CA GLY A 19 -14.62 -14.85 -8.87
C GLY A 19 -13.81 -15.86 -8.08
N LEU A 20 -12.82 -15.42 -7.32
CA LEU A 20 -12.00 -16.32 -6.49
C LEU A 20 -12.78 -16.82 -5.27
N SER A 21 -12.40 -17.99 -4.80
CA SER A 21 -12.89 -18.49 -3.50
C SER A 21 -12.29 -17.67 -2.34
N THR A 22 -13.00 -17.63 -1.22
CA THR A 22 -12.48 -17.03 0.02
C THR A 22 -11.23 -17.75 0.52
N GLU A 23 -11.08 -19.03 0.20
CA GLU A 23 -9.89 -19.83 0.51
C GLU A 23 -8.67 -19.32 -0.27
N ASP A 24 -8.80 -19.11 -1.59
CA ASP A 24 -7.73 -18.55 -2.42
C ASP A 24 -7.28 -17.18 -1.91
N VAL A 25 -8.23 -16.30 -1.59
CA VAL A 25 -7.94 -14.99 -1.00
C VAL A 25 -7.22 -15.12 0.34
N GLY A 26 -7.64 -16.09 1.18
CA GLY A 26 -6.97 -16.42 2.42
C GLY A 26 -5.53 -16.88 2.22
N ILE A 27 -5.25 -17.68 1.21
CA ILE A 27 -3.89 -18.14 0.86
C ILE A 27 -3.05 -16.97 0.35
N ILE A 28 -3.59 -16.15 -0.56
CA ILE A 28 -2.89 -15.00 -1.14
C ILE A 28 -2.46 -14.01 -0.05
N TYR A 29 -3.41 -13.57 0.77
CA TYR A 29 -3.15 -12.51 1.76
C TYR A 29 -2.71 -13.05 3.12
N GLY A 30 -3.25 -14.18 3.57
CA GLY A 30 -2.94 -14.74 4.88
C GLY A 30 -1.62 -15.50 4.93
N THR A 31 -1.21 -16.17 3.85
CA THR A 31 0.03 -16.96 3.83
C THR A 31 1.14 -16.24 3.08
N PHE A 32 1.02 -16.16 1.76
CA PHE A 32 2.07 -15.55 0.93
C PHE A 32 2.16 -14.04 1.13
N GLY A 33 1.01 -13.37 1.29
CA GLY A 33 0.96 -11.94 1.50
C GLY A 33 1.59 -11.52 2.83
N VAL A 34 1.28 -12.20 3.93
CA VAL A 34 1.91 -11.91 5.24
C VAL A 34 3.40 -12.14 5.17
N ALA A 35 3.87 -13.24 4.57
CA ALA A 35 5.28 -13.50 4.40
C ALA A 35 5.97 -12.37 3.59
N ALA A 36 5.37 -11.98 2.47
CA ALA A 36 5.88 -10.90 1.62
C ALA A 36 5.93 -9.55 2.35
N LEU A 37 4.88 -9.22 3.11
CA LEU A 37 4.79 -8.01 3.93
C LEU A 37 5.91 -7.95 4.97
N VAL A 38 6.15 -9.03 5.69
CA VAL A 38 7.21 -9.12 6.72
C VAL A 38 8.59 -8.99 6.06
N ILE A 39 8.83 -9.72 4.96
CA ILE A 39 10.09 -9.64 4.21
C ILE A 39 10.31 -8.22 3.69
N GLY A 40 9.28 -7.59 3.12
CA GLY A 40 9.33 -6.20 2.65
C GLY A 40 9.71 -5.23 3.77
N GLY A 41 9.07 -5.35 4.94
CA GLY A 41 9.36 -4.51 6.11
C GLY A 41 10.79 -4.69 6.63
N ILE A 42 11.28 -5.95 6.71
CA ILE A 42 12.65 -6.25 7.14
C ILE A 42 13.66 -5.65 6.15
N ILE A 43 13.48 -5.90 4.86
CA ILE A 43 14.38 -5.35 3.82
C ILE A 43 14.32 -3.82 3.86
N GLY A 44 13.14 -3.23 4.02
CA GLY A 44 12.97 -1.79 4.17
C GLY A 44 13.78 -1.22 5.33
N GLY A 45 13.70 -1.83 6.51
CA GLY A 45 14.49 -1.44 7.67
C GLY A 45 16.00 -1.57 7.43
N ILE A 46 16.45 -2.65 6.79
CA ILE A 46 17.87 -2.89 6.48
C ILE A 46 18.41 -1.81 5.53
N VAL A 47 17.72 -1.50 4.44
CA VAL A 47 18.23 -0.54 3.45
C VAL A 47 18.23 0.89 4.00
N ILE A 48 17.25 1.26 4.85
CA ILE A 48 17.26 2.54 5.55
C ILE A 48 18.44 2.60 6.53
N SER A 49 18.65 1.55 7.31
CA SER A 49 19.76 1.48 8.28
C SER A 49 21.14 1.57 7.60
N ARG A 50 21.27 1.07 6.38
CA ARG A 50 22.52 1.11 5.62
C ARG A 50 22.76 2.44 4.93
N ASP A 51 21.75 3.00 4.27
CA ASP A 51 21.91 4.09 3.32
C ASP A 51 21.23 5.40 3.76
N GLY A 52 20.38 5.36 4.78
CA GLY A 52 19.57 6.49 5.24
C GLY A 52 18.22 6.59 4.54
N LEU A 53 17.26 7.26 5.21
CA LEU A 53 15.89 7.41 4.73
C LEU A 53 15.80 8.23 3.43
N GLY A 54 16.65 9.27 3.30
CA GLY A 54 16.61 10.19 2.15
C GLY A 54 16.81 9.50 0.81
N LYS A 55 17.70 8.50 0.76
CA LYS A 55 17.95 7.72 -0.45
C LYS A 55 16.75 6.83 -0.83
N TRP A 56 16.08 6.27 0.17
CA TRP A 56 15.07 5.22 -0.03
C TRP A 56 13.63 5.72 0.02
N MET A 57 13.36 6.93 0.52
CA MET A 57 12.00 7.45 0.65
C MET A 57 11.18 7.33 -0.63
N LEU A 58 11.66 7.89 -1.74
CA LEU A 58 10.93 7.86 -3.01
C LEU A 58 10.83 6.46 -3.62
N PRO A 59 11.92 5.65 -3.73
CA PRO A 59 11.82 4.27 -4.18
C PRO A 59 10.82 3.44 -3.39
N MET A 60 10.77 3.59 -2.07
CA MET A 60 9.86 2.86 -1.19
C MET A 60 8.40 3.27 -1.42
N ILE A 61 8.12 4.56 -1.55
CA ILE A 61 6.79 5.06 -1.88
C ILE A 61 6.34 4.53 -3.25
N LEU A 62 7.21 4.54 -4.25
CA LEU A 62 6.88 4.00 -5.57
C LEU A 62 6.60 2.50 -5.51
N THR A 63 7.43 1.72 -4.82
CA THR A 63 7.25 0.27 -4.67
C THR A 63 5.91 -0.06 -3.99
N MET A 64 5.46 0.76 -3.05
CA MET A 64 4.17 0.61 -2.38
C MET A 64 2.98 0.87 -3.32
N HIS A 65 3.13 1.75 -4.32
CA HIS A 65 2.01 2.16 -5.18
C HIS A 65 2.01 1.48 -6.56
N LEU A 66 3.16 1.03 -7.06
CA LEU A 66 3.27 0.39 -8.38
C LEU A 66 2.38 -0.86 -8.54
N PRO A 67 2.18 -1.73 -7.53
CA PRO A 67 1.31 -2.90 -7.67
C PRO A 67 -0.15 -2.57 -7.97
N ILE A 68 -0.61 -1.33 -7.72
CA ILE A 68 -1.95 -0.88 -8.11
C ILE A 68 -2.17 -1.04 -9.62
N ILE A 69 -1.12 -0.85 -10.42
CA ILE A 69 -1.17 -1.08 -11.87
C ILE A 69 -1.53 -2.53 -12.18
N GLY A 70 -1.03 -3.49 -11.40
CA GLY A 70 -1.40 -4.89 -11.52
C GLY A 70 -2.92 -5.11 -11.34
N PHE A 71 -3.54 -4.44 -10.35
CA PHE A 71 -5.00 -4.52 -10.16
C PHE A 71 -5.78 -3.81 -11.27
N VAL A 72 -5.25 -2.71 -11.84
CA VAL A 72 -5.82 -2.09 -13.04
C VAL A 72 -5.81 -3.09 -14.21
N LEU A 73 -4.70 -3.78 -14.43
CA LEU A 73 -4.61 -4.78 -15.49
C LEU A 73 -5.54 -5.98 -15.25
N LEU A 74 -5.57 -6.51 -14.02
CA LEU A 74 -6.46 -7.61 -13.65
C LEU A 74 -7.93 -7.26 -13.88
N SER A 75 -8.37 -6.07 -13.50
CA SER A 75 -9.74 -5.62 -13.63
C SER A 75 -10.18 -5.33 -15.06
N HIS A 76 -9.25 -5.13 -16.00
CA HIS A 76 -9.57 -4.89 -17.41
C HIS A 76 -9.44 -6.16 -18.26
N PHE A 77 -8.44 -6.98 -18.01
CA PHE A 77 -8.14 -8.14 -18.84
C PHE A 77 -8.75 -9.44 -18.34
N HIS A 78 -9.13 -9.53 -17.07
CA HIS A 78 -9.70 -10.73 -16.43
C HIS A 78 -8.98 -12.01 -16.86
N PRO A 79 -7.66 -12.14 -16.65
CA PRO A 79 -6.91 -13.29 -17.09
C PRO A 79 -7.43 -14.58 -16.45
N SER A 80 -7.55 -15.65 -17.22
CA SER A 80 -8.02 -16.94 -16.75
C SER A 80 -7.06 -17.64 -15.79
N SER A 81 -5.77 -17.24 -15.76
CA SER A 81 -4.79 -17.83 -14.86
C SER A 81 -4.76 -17.11 -13.52
N VAL A 82 -5.08 -17.84 -12.47
CA VAL A 82 -5.04 -17.37 -11.07
C VAL A 82 -3.63 -16.92 -10.65
N LEU A 83 -2.58 -17.41 -11.33
CA LEU A 83 -1.20 -17.06 -11.04
C LEU A 83 -0.94 -15.54 -11.10
N TYR A 84 -1.54 -14.82 -12.04
CA TYR A 84 -1.38 -13.36 -12.15
C TYR A 84 -1.94 -12.64 -10.93
N ILE A 85 -3.03 -13.18 -10.36
CA ILE A 85 -3.65 -12.63 -9.15
C ILE A 85 -2.73 -12.85 -7.94
N TYR A 86 -2.19 -14.07 -7.80
CA TYR A 86 -1.21 -14.39 -6.74
C TYR A 86 0.01 -13.47 -6.81
N ILE A 87 0.61 -13.33 -7.99
CA ILE A 87 1.79 -12.46 -8.17
C ILE A 87 1.46 -11.01 -7.80
N THR A 88 0.33 -10.48 -8.26
CA THR A 88 -0.08 -9.10 -7.97
C THR A 88 -0.32 -8.88 -6.48
N GLY A 89 -1.03 -9.79 -5.81
CA GLY A 89 -1.29 -9.70 -4.37
C GLY A 89 -0.02 -9.81 -3.53
N VAL A 90 0.89 -10.72 -3.88
CA VAL A 90 2.17 -10.87 -3.17
C VAL A 90 3.06 -9.66 -3.37
N LEU A 91 3.14 -9.11 -4.59
CA LEU A 91 3.90 -7.89 -4.87
C LEU A 91 3.31 -6.67 -4.15
N GLU A 92 1.99 -6.59 -4.06
CA GLU A 92 1.30 -5.52 -3.32
C GLU A 92 1.65 -5.57 -1.83
N GLN A 93 1.60 -6.74 -1.22
CA GLN A 93 1.93 -6.91 0.19
C GLN A 93 3.41 -6.66 0.48
N PHE A 94 4.31 -7.12 -0.39
CA PHE A 94 5.73 -6.79 -0.30
C PHE A 94 5.96 -5.28 -0.40
N GLY A 95 5.38 -4.63 -1.41
CA GLY A 95 5.49 -3.19 -1.62
C GLY A 95 4.93 -2.39 -0.45
N TYR A 96 3.81 -2.85 0.11
CA TYR A 96 3.23 -2.25 1.31
C TYR A 96 4.18 -2.34 2.51
N GLY A 97 4.72 -3.53 2.81
CA GLY A 97 5.66 -3.70 3.93
C GLY A 97 6.93 -2.87 3.74
N PHE A 98 7.51 -2.89 2.53
CA PHE A 98 8.71 -2.14 2.19
C PHE A 98 8.50 -0.62 2.27
N GLY A 99 7.43 -0.10 1.68
CA GLY A 99 7.12 1.33 1.69
C GLY A 99 6.67 1.84 3.05
N PHE A 100 5.96 1.01 3.82
CA PHE A 100 5.51 1.35 5.16
C PHE A 100 6.68 1.58 6.13
N ALA A 101 7.81 0.90 5.93
CA ALA A 101 9.02 1.12 6.73
C ALA A 101 9.52 2.57 6.60
N ALA A 102 9.54 3.16 5.39
CA ALA A 102 9.92 4.56 5.20
C ALA A 102 8.93 5.52 5.88
N PHE A 103 7.63 5.24 5.76
CA PHE A 103 6.60 6.03 6.39
C PHE A 103 6.71 6.04 7.92
N MET A 104 6.92 4.86 8.53
CA MET A 104 7.11 4.75 9.98
C MET A 104 8.37 5.47 10.46
N MET A 105 9.49 5.38 9.71
CA MET A 105 10.71 6.12 10.03
C MET A 105 10.50 7.63 9.97
N TYR A 106 9.73 8.10 8.99
CA TYR A 106 9.37 9.52 8.90
C TYR A 106 8.49 9.98 10.07
N LEU A 107 7.51 9.16 10.50
CA LEU A 107 6.69 9.46 11.68
C LEU A 107 7.55 9.55 12.95
N ILE A 108 8.54 8.67 13.10
CA ILE A 108 9.49 8.73 14.23
C ILE A 108 10.29 10.03 14.20
N TYR A 109 10.76 10.45 13.02
CA TYR A 109 11.46 11.71 12.85
C TYR A 109 10.61 12.92 13.26
N VAL A 110 9.38 13.00 12.77
CA VAL A 110 8.46 14.11 13.08
C VAL A 110 8.06 14.15 14.56
N ALA A 111 8.07 12.99 15.21
CA ALA A 111 7.72 12.87 16.62
C ALA A 111 8.87 13.26 17.59
N GLU A 112 10.04 13.70 17.11
CA GLU A 112 11.15 14.11 17.97
C GLU A 112 10.80 15.31 18.86
N GLY A 113 11.40 15.39 20.06
CA GLY A 113 11.18 16.46 21.03
C GLY A 113 10.84 15.93 22.44
N GLU A 114 10.44 16.80 23.34
CA GLU A 114 10.14 16.46 24.73
C GLU A 114 8.91 15.54 24.88
N SER A 115 7.93 15.66 23.98
CA SER A 115 6.66 14.92 24.00
C SER A 115 6.56 13.88 22.88
N LYS A 116 7.64 13.12 22.61
CA LYS A 116 7.74 12.14 21.51
C LYS A 116 6.54 11.21 21.39
N THR A 117 6.12 10.61 22.49
CA THR A 117 5.00 9.66 22.51
C THR A 117 3.69 10.30 22.11
N SER A 118 3.40 11.52 22.59
CA SER A 118 2.19 12.25 22.24
C SER A 118 2.18 12.65 20.77
N HIS A 119 3.31 13.17 20.25
CA HIS A 119 3.43 13.54 18.84
C HIS A 119 3.26 12.33 17.91
N TYR A 120 3.90 11.20 18.27
CA TYR A 120 3.77 9.95 17.52
C TYR A 120 2.32 9.43 17.52
N SER A 121 1.65 9.47 18.69
CA SER A 121 0.25 9.05 18.81
C SER A 121 -0.69 9.91 17.96
N ILE A 122 -0.48 11.23 17.95
CA ILE A 122 -1.27 12.15 17.10
C ILE A 122 -1.01 11.85 15.62
N ALA A 123 0.25 11.69 15.21
CA ALA A 123 0.60 11.40 13.83
C ALA A 123 0.02 10.06 13.35
N THR A 124 0.06 9.02 14.17
CA THR A 124 -0.57 7.73 13.85
C THR A 124 -2.10 7.81 13.86
N GLY A 125 -2.70 8.67 14.68
CA GLY A 125 -4.12 8.98 14.64
C GLY A 125 -4.54 9.61 13.30
N PHE A 126 -3.79 10.60 12.81
CA PHE A 126 -4.02 11.18 11.47
C PHE A 126 -3.81 10.15 10.35
N MET A 127 -2.82 9.27 10.47
CA MET A 127 -2.64 8.15 9.54
C MET A 127 -3.90 7.28 9.49
N ALA A 128 -4.44 6.90 10.65
CA ALA A 128 -5.66 6.09 10.73
C ALA A 128 -6.86 6.79 10.10
N LEU A 129 -7.05 8.08 10.34
CA LEU A 129 -8.09 8.89 9.70
C LEU A 129 -7.93 8.94 8.18
N GLY A 130 -6.70 9.13 7.69
CA GLY A 130 -6.38 9.12 6.27
C GLY A 130 -6.66 7.78 5.58
N MET A 131 -6.63 6.67 6.32
CA MET A 131 -7.03 5.35 5.82
C MET A 131 -8.54 5.12 5.92
N MET A 132 -9.17 5.58 7.01
CA MET A 132 -10.59 5.35 7.28
C MET A 132 -11.50 6.15 6.35
N LEU A 133 -11.27 7.45 6.20
CA LEU A 133 -12.16 8.33 5.43
C LEU A 133 -12.27 7.92 3.95
N PRO A 134 -11.17 7.73 3.22
CA PRO A 134 -11.26 7.20 1.86
C PRO A 134 -11.80 5.76 1.82
N GLY A 135 -11.49 4.95 2.86
CA GLY A 135 -12.00 3.60 2.99
C GLY A 135 -13.52 3.53 3.09
N MET A 136 -14.15 4.45 3.83
CA MET A 136 -15.60 4.54 3.96
C MET A 136 -16.27 4.93 2.63
N ALA A 137 -15.66 5.84 1.87
CA ALA A 137 -16.19 6.28 0.58
C ALA A 137 -15.91 5.27 -0.55
N SER A 138 -14.96 4.35 -0.38
CA SER A 138 -14.47 3.49 -1.46
C SER A 138 -15.54 2.58 -2.08
N GLY A 139 -16.47 2.07 -1.28
CA GLY A 139 -17.58 1.26 -1.77
C GLY A 139 -18.51 2.02 -2.71
N TYR A 140 -18.94 3.22 -2.31
CA TYR A 140 -19.79 4.08 -3.13
C TYR A 140 -19.10 4.49 -4.44
N ILE A 141 -17.81 4.82 -4.37
CA ILE A 141 -17.02 5.20 -5.55
C ILE A 141 -16.89 4.00 -6.49
N GLN A 142 -16.64 2.81 -5.96
CA GLN A 142 -16.52 1.59 -6.75
C GLN A 142 -17.85 1.19 -7.40
N GLU A 143 -18.97 1.30 -6.67
CA GLU A 143 -20.31 1.01 -7.21
C GLU A 143 -20.66 1.92 -8.40
N TYR A 144 -20.25 3.20 -8.33
CA TYR A 144 -20.48 4.17 -9.40
C TYR A 144 -19.53 3.97 -10.60
N LEU A 145 -18.25 3.69 -10.36
CA LEU A 145 -17.22 3.62 -11.39
C LEU A 145 -17.03 2.22 -12.00
N GLY A 146 -17.42 1.16 -11.29
CA GLY A 146 -17.00 -0.20 -11.54
C GLY A 146 -15.53 -0.44 -11.16
N TYR A 147 -15.10 -1.71 -11.04
CA TYR A 147 -13.75 -2.05 -10.57
C TYR A 147 -12.63 -1.50 -11.45
N GLY A 148 -12.75 -1.59 -12.78
CA GLY A 148 -11.72 -1.11 -13.70
C GLY A 148 -11.37 0.37 -13.51
N ASN A 149 -12.40 1.23 -13.59
CA ASN A 149 -12.20 2.67 -13.41
C ASN A 149 -11.86 3.03 -11.96
N PHE A 150 -12.37 2.26 -10.99
CA PHE A 150 -12.03 2.46 -9.58
C PHE A 150 -10.52 2.30 -9.34
N PHE A 151 -9.87 1.27 -9.86
CA PHE A 151 -8.43 1.09 -9.69
C PHE A 151 -7.61 2.15 -10.42
N ILE A 152 -8.06 2.63 -11.58
CA ILE A 152 -7.46 3.78 -12.26
C ILE A 152 -7.57 5.03 -11.36
N TRP A 153 -8.76 5.29 -10.82
CA TRP A 153 -8.98 6.42 -9.90
C TRP A 153 -8.08 6.31 -8.66
N VAL A 154 -7.98 5.14 -8.06
CA VAL A 154 -7.07 4.90 -6.92
C VAL A 154 -5.63 5.20 -7.30
N PHE A 155 -5.17 4.71 -8.46
CA PHE A 155 -3.81 4.99 -8.93
C PHE A 155 -3.56 6.50 -9.11
N LEU A 156 -4.47 7.22 -9.74
CA LEU A 156 -4.37 8.68 -9.90
C LEU A 156 -4.39 9.41 -8.55
N ALA A 157 -5.18 8.94 -7.59
CA ALA A 157 -5.24 9.49 -6.24
C ALA A 157 -3.93 9.33 -5.44
N THR A 158 -3.01 8.45 -5.85
CA THR A 158 -1.68 8.34 -5.21
C THR A 158 -0.70 9.42 -5.66
N ILE A 159 -0.91 10.01 -6.85
CA ILE A 159 0.02 10.98 -7.45
C ILE A 159 0.26 12.20 -6.56
N PRO A 160 -0.76 12.86 -5.98
CA PRO A 160 -0.54 13.97 -5.05
C PRO A 160 0.36 13.59 -3.87
N GLY A 161 0.17 12.39 -3.29
CA GLY A 161 0.99 11.88 -2.19
C GLY A 161 2.46 11.68 -2.60
N ILE A 162 2.69 11.12 -3.80
CA ILE A 162 4.04 10.93 -4.35
C ILE A 162 4.71 12.30 -4.60
N ILE A 163 3.97 13.27 -5.12
CA ILE A 163 4.48 14.64 -5.34
C ILE A 163 4.83 15.29 -4.00
N LEU A 164 3.92 15.24 -3.01
CA LEU A 164 4.13 15.81 -1.68
C LEU A 164 5.34 15.18 -0.98
N SER A 165 5.62 13.90 -1.19
CA SER A 165 6.77 13.24 -0.58
C SER A 165 8.12 13.88 -0.96
N ARG A 166 8.20 14.58 -2.09
CA ARG A 166 9.42 15.31 -2.51
C ARG A 166 9.66 16.61 -1.76
N PHE A 167 8.64 17.12 -1.08
CA PHE A 167 8.72 18.34 -0.29
C PHE A 167 8.93 18.06 1.20
N LEU A 168 9.03 16.77 1.59
CA LEU A 168 9.31 16.41 2.98
C LEU A 168 10.73 16.82 3.35
N ILE A 169 10.86 17.53 4.47
CA ILE A 169 12.15 18.00 4.98
C ILE A 169 12.58 17.10 6.14
N PHE A 170 13.70 16.42 5.96
CA PHE A 170 14.34 15.59 6.98
C PHE A 170 15.82 15.37 6.62
N PRO A 171 16.70 15.03 7.57
CA PRO A 171 18.10 14.73 7.29
C PRO A 171 18.21 13.53 6.34
N TYR A 172 19.03 13.67 5.29
CA TYR A 172 19.19 12.63 4.27
C TYR A 172 19.64 11.29 4.88
N ASP A 173 20.55 11.36 5.86
CA ASP A 173 21.11 10.19 6.54
C ASP A 173 20.27 9.70 7.75
N PHE A 174 19.05 10.24 7.94
CA PHE A 174 18.19 9.82 9.04
C PHE A 174 17.95 8.29 9.01
N GLY A 175 18.15 7.64 10.16
CA GLY A 175 18.01 6.19 10.30
C GLY A 175 19.23 5.37 9.89
N LYS A 176 20.29 5.98 9.35
CA LYS A 176 21.56 5.32 9.04
C LYS A 176 22.31 4.99 10.32
N LYS A 177 22.85 3.77 10.38
CA LYS A 177 23.71 3.29 11.49
C LYS A 177 25.14 3.16 11.04
#